data_1a56e3ae1b80a2901ea940ab23a64c8e
#
_entry.id   1a56e3ae1b80a2901ea940ab23a64c8e
#
_cell.length_a   1.000
_cell.length_b   1.000
_cell.length_c   1.000
_cell.angle_alpha   90.00
_cell.angle_beta   90.00
_cell.angle_gamma   90.00
#
_symmetry.space_group_name_H-M   'P 1'
#
loop_
_entity.id
_entity.type
_entity.pdbx_description
1 polymer ?
#
loop_
_entity_poly.entity_id
_entity_poly.type
_entity_poly.pdbx_seq_one_letter_code
_entity_poly.pdbx_strand_id
1 'polypeptide(L)'
;KSKSTLSKYENGLITIDIQTLEDICCALHVDIREMFTYKKPEEQSALFAHNRIFSRNKLYIYYYDGRKKSIVKSYMTIQNNNSQNVVSCTFYMDIPSFEEYDQCAFYYIGKMDPFDLVTYCTLINQVNPMERLGMCFLNPFHHNVKTWGIMFGISYRPIAPFALKFLLSTAPLNENELLEENLMITQDEIKIMKQMNMMLLNQ
;
A
#
# COMPACT_ATOMS: atom_id res chain seq x y z
N LYS A 1 10.18 -44.10 -1.49
CA LYS A 1 8.77 -43.78 -1.75
C LYS A 1 8.36 -44.29 -3.13
N SER A 2 7.06 -44.63 -3.37
CA SER A 2 6.55 -45.05 -4.66
C SER A 2 6.42 -43.88 -5.65
N LYS A 3 6.45 -44.18 -6.98
CA LYS A 3 6.21 -43.14 -8.01
C LYS A 3 4.88 -42.40 -7.80
N SER A 4 3.82 -43.13 -7.38
CA SER A 4 2.51 -42.55 -7.13
C SER A 4 2.52 -41.58 -5.93
N THR A 5 3.33 -41.87 -4.91
CA THR A 5 3.48 -40.99 -3.75
C THR A 5 4.23 -39.72 -4.15
N LEU A 6 5.29 -39.81 -4.93
CA LEU A 6 6.03 -38.65 -5.42
C LEU A 6 5.14 -37.75 -6.28
N SER A 7 4.34 -38.32 -7.20
CA SER A 7 3.39 -37.52 -7.96
C SER A 7 2.34 -36.80 -7.12
N LYS A 8 1.92 -37.38 -6.00
CA LYS A 8 1.01 -36.70 -5.06
C LYS A 8 1.69 -35.53 -4.33
N TYR A 9 2.98 -35.63 -3.99
CA TYR A 9 3.76 -34.53 -3.44
C TYR A 9 3.91 -33.39 -4.46
N GLU A 10 4.30 -33.72 -5.72
CA GLU A 10 4.45 -32.74 -6.79
C GLU A 10 3.17 -31.97 -7.09
N ASN A 11 2.01 -32.63 -6.98
CA ASN A 11 0.71 -32.01 -7.21
C ASN A 11 0.08 -31.39 -5.94
N GLY A 12 0.80 -31.34 -4.80
CA GLY A 12 0.31 -30.78 -3.55
C GLY A 12 -0.88 -31.54 -2.93
N LEU A 13 -1.13 -32.78 -3.33
CA LEU A 13 -2.26 -33.59 -2.85
C LEU A 13 -2.03 -34.15 -1.43
N ILE A 14 -0.80 -34.25 -1.01
CA ILE A 14 -0.39 -34.66 0.33
C ILE A 14 0.76 -33.78 0.83
N THR A 15 0.78 -33.49 2.11
CA THR A 15 1.85 -32.73 2.76
C THR A 15 3.13 -33.56 2.87
N ILE A 16 4.28 -32.93 2.64
CA ILE A 16 5.58 -33.53 2.83
C ILE A 16 6.01 -33.29 4.29
N ASP A 17 6.36 -34.36 5.00
CA ASP A 17 6.98 -34.22 6.32
C ASP A 17 8.47 -33.86 6.17
N ILE A 18 9.06 -33.28 7.25
CA ILE A 18 10.44 -32.77 7.24
C ILE A 18 11.45 -33.86 6.88
N GLN A 19 11.28 -35.07 7.42
CA GLN A 19 12.19 -36.19 7.15
C GLN A 19 12.15 -36.61 5.67
N THR A 20 10.95 -36.65 5.09
CA THR A 20 10.78 -36.94 3.66
C THR A 20 11.37 -35.83 2.80
N LEU A 21 11.26 -34.56 3.23
CA LEU A 21 11.86 -33.42 2.53
C LEU A 21 13.39 -33.51 2.55
N GLU A 22 14.00 -33.86 3.67
CA GLU A 22 15.45 -34.11 3.78
C GLU A 22 15.90 -35.24 2.85
N ASP A 23 15.18 -36.36 2.85
CA ASP A 23 15.46 -37.48 1.95
C ASP A 23 15.43 -37.08 0.47
N ILE A 24 14.44 -36.23 0.09
CA ILE A 24 14.34 -35.70 -1.28
C ILE A 24 15.51 -34.77 -1.58
N CYS A 25 15.84 -33.85 -0.69
CA CYS A 25 16.98 -32.94 -0.86
C CYS A 25 18.31 -33.69 -1.01
N CYS A 26 18.53 -34.71 -0.17
CA CYS A 26 19.71 -35.58 -0.28
C CYS A 26 19.76 -36.32 -1.63
N ALA A 27 18.63 -36.86 -2.10
CA ALA A 27 18.54 -37.58 -3.38
C ALA A 27 18.77 -36.67 -4.58
N LEU A 28 18.38 -35.39 -4.49
CA LEU A 28 18.54 -34.38 -5.54
C LEU A 28 19.87 -33.61 -5.44
N HIS A 29 20.66 -33.83 -4.39
CA HIS A 29 21.89 -33.08 -4.08
C HIS A 29 21.64 -31.56 -3.96
N VAL A 30 20.53 -31.17 -3.35
CA VAL A 30 20.13 -29.77 -3.14
C VAL A 30 20.11 -29.45 -1.66
N ASP A 31 20.57 -28.28 -1.27
CA ASP A 31 20.46 -27.82 0.14
C ASP A 31 18.97 -27.59 0.48
N ILE A 32 18.54 -28.12 1.64
CA ILE A 32 17.15 -27.97 2.10
C ILE A 32 16.72 -26.50 2.17
N ARG A 33 17.65 -25.58 2.45
CA ARG A 33 17.40 -24.13 2.44
C ARG A 33 16.99 -23.61 1.08
N GLU A 34 17.45 -24.21 -0.02
CA GLU A 34 17.07 -23.82 -1.37
C GLU A 34 15.62 -24.18 -1.68
N MET A 35 15.06 -25.19 -1.02
CA MET A 35 13.64 -25.55 -1.15
C MET A 35 12.71 -24.53 -0.47
N PHE A 36 13.23 -23.78 0.48
CA PHE A 36 12.50 -22.69 1.17
C PHE A 36 12.91 -21.31 0.67
N THR A 37 13.84 -21.21 -0.26
CA THR A 37 14.10 -19.93 -0.92
C THR A 37 12.87 -19.60 -1.76
N TYR A 38 12.04 -18.72 -1.21
CA TYR A 38 10.99 -18.05 -1.95
C TYR A 38 11.65 -17.27 -3.09
N LYS A 39 11.77 -17.90 -4.26
CA LYS A 39 12.02 -17.12 -5.47
C LYS A 39 10.83 -16.20 -5.58
N LYS A 40 11.10 -14.91 -5.28
CA LYS A 40 10.13 -13.86 -5.50
C LYS A 40 9.59 -14.10 -6.92
N PRO A 41 8.30 -14.39 -7.10
CA PRO A 41 7.81 -14.70 -8.44
C PRO A 41 8.15 -13.52 -9.36
N GLU A 42 8.58 -13.81 -10.58
CA GLU A 42 8.66 -12.81 -11.66
C GLU A 42 7.30 -12.12 -11.90
N GLU A 43 6.24 -12.65 -11.31
CA GLU A 43 4.87 -12.16 -11.24
C GLU A 43 4.71 -10.75 -10.63
N GLN A 44 5.64 -10.25 -9.82
CA GLN A 44 5.52 -8.87 -9.35
C GLN A 44 5.57 -7.87 -10.51
N SER A 45 6.33 -8.14 -11.55
CA SER A 45 6.29 -7.31 -12.76
C SER A 45 4.95 -7.40 -13.49
N ALA A 46 4.28 -8.58 -13.45
CA ALA A 46 2.96 -8.78 -14.03
C ALA A 46 1.86 -8.12 -13.19
N LEU A 47 1.96 -8.12 -11.85
CA LEU A 47 1.03 -7.41 -10.96
C LEU A 47 1.06 -5.89 -11.21
N PHE A 48 2.25 -5.31 -11.43
CA PHE A 48 2.38 -3.90 -11.81
C PHE A 48 1.71 -3.59 -13.15
N ALA A 49 1.87 -4.48 -14.14
CA ALA A 49 1.30 -4.28 -15.48
C ALA A 49 -0.24 -4.37 -15.49
N HIS A 50 -0.85 -5.13 -14.57
CA HIS A 50 -2.30 -5.31 -14.50
C HIS A 50 -2.98 -4.27 -13.59
N ASN A 51 -2.27 -3.67 -12.66
CA ASN A 51 -2.86 -2.68 -11.74
C ASN A 51 -2.81 -1.28 -12.34
N ARG A 52 -3.97 -0.76 -12.77
CA ARG A 52 -4.12 0.53 -13.43
C ARG A 52 -3.67 1.74 -12.58
N ILE A 53 -3.60 1.61 -11.25
CA ILE A 53 -3.04 2.68 -10.41
C ILE A 53 -1.59 2.92 -10.78
N PHE A 54 -0.82 1.84 -10.98
CA PHE A 54 0.61 1.94 -11.27
C PHE A 54 0.93 2.24 -12.74
N SER A 55 -0.03 2.05 -13.64
CA SER A 55 0.10 2.51 -15.04
C SER A 55 0.01 4.03 -15.18
N ARG A 56 -0.52 4.71 -14.16
CA ARG A 56 -0.55 6.18 -14.08
C ARG A 56 0.51 6.63 -13.09
N ASN A 57 1.49 7.36 -13.54
CA ASN A 57 2.59 7.87 -12.71
C ASN A 57 2.17 8.95 -11.71
N LYS A 58 0.85 9.18 -11.55
CA LYS A 58 0.27 10.30 -10.81
C LYS A 58 -0.93 9.87 -10.00
N LEU A 59 -0.93 10.17 -8.69
CA LEU A 59 -2.04 9.92 -7.78
C LEU A 59 -2.42 11.20 -7.04
N TYR A 60 -3.73 11.41 -6.90
CA TYR A 60 -4.35 12.54 -6.22
C TYR A 60 -4.91 12.07 -4.89
N ILE A 61 -4.51 12.70 -3.80
CA ILE A 61 -4.84 12.25 -2.46
C ILE A 61 -5.52 13.38 -1.71
N TYR A 62 -6.65 13.05 -1.07
CA TYR A 62 -7.48 13.98 -0.34
C TYR A 62 -7.74 13.46 1.05
N TYR A 63 -7.62 14.32 2.05
CA TYR A 63 -8.06 14.03 3.41
C TYR A 63 -8.61 15.29 4.07
N TYR A 64 -9.41 15.11 5.12
CA TYR A 64 -9.92 16.23 5.90
C TYR A 64 -9.02 16.49 7.09
N ASP A 65 -8.52 17.71 7.24
CA ASP A 65 -7.80 18.14 8.45
C ASP A 65 -8.76 18.91 9.37
N GLY A 66 -9.20 18.25 10.44
CA GLY A 66 -10.10 18.85 11.44
C GLY A 66 -9.53 20.07 12.17
N ARG A 67 -8.19 20.28 12.14
CA ARG A 67 -7.53 21.47 12.72
C ARG A 67 -7.68 22.67 11.78
N LYS A 68 -7.53 22.43 10.47
CA LYS A 68 -7.74 23.44 9.42
C LYS A 68 -9.20 23.61 9.07
N LYS A 69 -10.04 22.62 9.40
CA LYS A 69 -11.45 22.52 9.00
C LYS A 69 -11.64 22.61 7.48
N SER A 70 -10.78 21.91 6.76
CA SER A 70 -10.80 21.92 5.29
C SER A 70 -10.23 20.65 4.70
N ILE A 71 -10.54 20.42 3.44
CA ILE A 71 -9.92 19.39 2.62
C ILE A 71 -8.45 19.77 2.39
N VAL A 72 -7.56 18.83 2.62
CA VAL A 72 -6.15 18.96 2.28
C VAL A 72 -5.89 18.11 1.03
N LYS A 73 -5.31 18.73 0.03
CA LYS A 73 -4.85 18.11 -1.21
C LYS A 73 -3.41 17.68 -1.10
N SER A 74 -3.12 16.55 -1.67
CA SER A 74 -1.76 16.02 -1.76
C SER A 74 -1.58 15.29 -3.07
N TYR A 75 -0.35 15.19 -3.53
CA TYR A 75 -0.01 14.64 -4.82
C TYR A 75 1.12 13.64 -4.71
N MET A 76 1.01 12.52 -5.41
CA MET A 76 2.06 11.51 -5.41
C MET A 76 2.47 11.18 -6.84
N THR A 77 3.78 11.18 -7.09
CA THR A 77 4.36 10.67 -8.33
C THR A 77 4.96 9.29 -8.07
N ILE A 78 4.81 8.40 -9.06
CA ILE A 78 5.30 7.03 -9.01
C ILE A 78 6.37 6.86 -10.08
N GLN A 79 7.50 6.30 -9.69
CA GLN A 79 8.59 5.95 -10.60
C GLN A 79 8.83 4.44 -10.52
N ASN A 80 8.58 3.76 -11.60
CA ASN A 80 8.82 2.32 -11.71
C ASN A 80 10.24 2.07 -12.25
N ASN A 81 11.13 1.60 -11.40
CA ASN A 81 12.47 1.17 -11.80
C ASN A 81 12.43 -0.32 -12.15
N ASN A 82 12.17 -0.62 -13.43
CA ASN A 82 12.06 -1.99 -13.96
C ASN A 82 13.30 -2.86 -13.68
N SER A 83 14.47 -2.27 -13.42
CA SER A 83 15.71 -3.01 -13.16
C SER A 83 15.85 -3.56 -11.74
N GLN A 84 15.05 -3.09 -10.77
CA GLN A 84 15.18 -3.47 -9.36
C GLN A 84 13.88 -3.98 -8.73
N ASN A 85 12.78 -4.11 -9.47
CA ASN A 85 11.45 -4.42 -8.92
C ASN A 85 11.03 -3.55 -7.71
N VAL A 86 11.57 -2.33 -7.64
CA VAL A 86 11.26 -1.36 -6.58
C VAL A 86 10.46 -0.22 -7.18
N VAL A 87 9.28 0.03 -6.63
CA VAL A 87 8.49 1.20 -6.98
C VAL A 87 8.85 2.32 -6.01
N SER A 88 9.49 3.34 -6.53
CA SER A 88 9.76 4.56 -5.79
C SER A 88 8.60 5.52 -5.92
N CYS A 89 8.30 6.26 -4.87
CA CYS A 89 7.27 7.31 -4.91
C CYS A 89 7.76 8.58 -4.23
N THR A 90 7.26 9.70 -4.74
CA THR A 90 7.46 11.03 -4.17
C THR A 90 6.10 11.58 -3.79
N PHE A 91 5.95 12.01 -2.54
CA PHE A 91 4.69 12.49 -2.00
C PHE A 91 4.81 13.96 -1.58
N TYR A 92 4.00 14.79 -2.20
CA TYR A 92 3.84 16.23 -1.96
C TYR A 92 2.58 16.42 -1.13
N MET A 93 2.73 16.71 0.16
CA MET A 93 1.61 16.80 1.09
C MET A 93 1.25 18.24 1.37
N ASP A 94 -0.06 18.52 1.40
CA ASP A 94 -0.61 19.84 1.69
C ASP A 94 -0.17 20.88 0.64
N ILE A 95 -0.65 20.64 -0.58
CA ILE A 95 -0.37 21.48 -1.76
C ILE A 95 -1.46 22.55 -1.96
N PRO A 96 -1.14 23.73 -2.50
CA PRO A 96 -2.14 24.74 -2.85
C PRO A 96 -3.02 24.30 -4.01
N SER A 97 -2.43 23.75 -5.05
CA SER A 97 -3.11 23.21 -6.22
C SER A 97 -2.31 22.06 -6.84
N PHE A 98 -2.91 21.30 -7.75
CA PHE A 98 -2.20 20.21 -8.44
C PHE A 98 -1.24 20.70 -9.53
N GLU A 99 -1.41 21.93 -9.98
CA GLU A 99 -0.51 22.62 -10.90
C GLU A 99 0.76 23.11 -10.19
N GLU A 100 0.61 23.53 -8.92
CA GLU A 100 1.68 24.08 -8.08
C GLU A 100 2.06 23.10 -6.94
N TYR A 101 2.12 21.82 -7.24
CA TYR A 101 2.39 20.76 -6.23
C TYR A 101 3.79 20.85 -5.60
N ASP A 102 4.73 21.51 -6.24
CA ASP A 102 6.09 21.79 -5.74
C ASP A 102 6.10 22.77 -4.56
N GLN A 103 5.04 23.59 -4.39
CA GLN A 103 4.84 24.49 -3.25
C GLN A 103 4.20 23.76 -2.04
N CYS A 104 4.45 22.47 -1.91
CA CYS A 104 3.91 21.65 -0.82
C CYS A 104 4.45 22.05 0.55
N ALA A 105 3.64 21.87 1.60
CA ALA A 105 4.10 22.11 2.97
C ALA A 105 5.07 21.02 3.45
N PHE A 106 4.92 19.77 2.96
CA PHE A 106 5.77 18.65 3.32
C PHE A 106 6.12 17.80 2.10
N TYR A 107 7.39 17.42 2.01
CA TYR A 107 7.94 16.66 0.91
C TYR A 107 8.55 15.36 1.39
N TYR A 108 8.04 14.24 0.86
CA TYR A 108 8.48 12.90 1.24
C TYR A 108 8.96 12.11 0.02
N ILE A 109 9.96 11.28 0.24
CA ILE A 109 10.39 10.25 -0.73
C ILE A 109 10.27 8.89 -0.04
N GLY A 110 9.87 7.88 -0.80
CA GLY A 110 9.72 6.55 -0.24
C GLY A 110 9.54 5.44 -1.25
N LYS A 111 9.07 4.33 -0.72
CA LYS A 111 8.82 3.10 -1.46
C LYS A 111 7.34 2.75 -1.41
N MET A 112 6.90 2.12 -2.47
CA MET A 112 5.58 1.55 -2.59
C MET A 112 5.72 0.06 -2.84
N ASP A 113 5.08 -0.73 -1.98
CA ASP A 113 5.06 -2.19 -2.04
C ASP A 113 3.65 -2.64 -2.44
N PRO A 114 3.36 -2.81 -3.73
CA PRO A 114 2.06 -3.28 -4.20
C PRO A 114 1.98 -4.79 -4.10
N PHE A 115 0.86 -5.26 -3.56
CA PHE A 115 0.42 -6.65 -3.57
C PHE A 115 -0.85 -6.76 -4.41
N ASP A 116 -1.40 -7.95 -4.53
CA ASP A 116 -2.59 -8.18 -5.35
C ASP A 116 -3.80 -7.32 -4.91
N LEU A 117 -4.12 -7.33 -3.61
CA LEU A 117 -5.29 -6.66 -3.06
C LEU A 117 -4.97 -5.32 -2.36
N VAL A 118 -3.74 -5.11 -1.93
CA VAL A 118 -3.36 -3.99 -1.07
C VAL A 118 -2.01 -3.43 -1.46
N THR A 119 -1.86 -2.12 -1.32
CA THR A 119 -0.57 -1.43 -1.48
C THR A 119 -0.17 -0.78 -0.17
N TYR A 120 1.10 -0.95 0.20
CA TYR A 120 1.74 -0.24 1.31
C TYR A 120 2.72 0.79 0.78
N CYS A 121 2.82 1.93 1.47
CA CYS A 121 3.84 2.94 1.20
C CYS A 121 4.57 3.28 2.49
N THR A 122 5.88 3.43 2.40
CA THR A 122 6.72 3.94 3.47
C THR A 122 7.44 5.18 2.97
N LEU A 123 7.20 6.31 3.62
CA LEU A 123 7.60 7.64 3.18
C LEU A 123 8.47 8.31 4.26
N ILE A 124 9.54 8.99 3.86
CA ILE A 124 10.48 9.70 4.73
C ILE A 124 10.49 11.17 4.32
N ASN A 125 10.23 12.05 5.28
CA ASN A 125 10.30 13.50 5.06
C ASN A 125 11.73 13.92 4.73
N GLN A 126 11.91 14.71 3.68
CA GLN A 126 13.23 15.08 3.19
C GLN A 126 13.85 16.26 3.95
N VAL A 127 13.04 16.99 4.71
CA VAL A 127 13.51 18.08 5.59
C VAL A 127 13.81 17.55 6.99
N ASN A 128 12.94 16.68 7.51
CA ASN A 128 13.10 16.05 8.83
C ASN A 128 12.97 14.52 8.72
N PRO A 129 14.07 13.77 8.58
CA PRO A 129 14.02 12.31 8.41
C PRO A 129 13.42 11.51 9.59
N MET A 130 13.19 12.17 10.74
CA MET A 130 12.47 11.56 11.88
C MET A 130 10.96 11.46 11.58
N GLU A 131 10.43 12.32 10.72
CA GLU A 131 9.05 12.25 10.26
C GLU A 131 8.91 11.19 9.17
N ARG A 132 8.20 10.14 9.53
CA ARG A 132 7.89 9.05 8.61
C ARG A 132 6.39 8.87 8.53
N LEU A 133 5.91 8.59 7.33
CA LEU A 133 4.52 8.23 7.08
C LEU A 133 4.43 6.82 6.54
N GLY A 134 3.49 6.06 7.08
CA GLY A 134 3.01 4.83 6.48
C GLY A 134 1.65 5.08 5.83
N MET A 135 1.42 4.47 4.68
CA MET A 135 0.10 4.46 4.02
C MET A 135 -0.25 3.03 3.62
N CYS A 136 -1.51 2.67 3.77
CA CYS A 136 -2.03 1.45 3.19
C CYS A 136 -3.41 1.70 2.57
N PHE A 137 -3.66 1.09 1.43
CA PHE A 137 -4.94 1.19 0.72
C PHE A 137 -5.21 -0.07 -0.10
N LEU A 138 -6.48 -0.38 -0.28
CA LEU A 138 -6.88 -1.47 -1.16
C LEU A 138 -6.69 -1.04 -2.62
N ASN A 139 -6.22 -1.95 -3.44
CA ASN A 139 -6.09 -1.71 -4.86
C ASN A 139 -7.50 -1.67 -5.48
N PRO A 140 -7.87 -0.61 -6.24
CA PRO A 140 -9.18 -0.55 -6.84
C PRO A 140 -9.39 -1.67 -7.84
N PHE A 141 -10.52 -2.35 -7.70
CA PHE A 141 -10.95 -3.37 -8.64
C PHE A 141 -11.53 -2.75 -9.91
N HIS A 142 -11.11 -3.29 -11.08
CA HIS A 142 -11.64 -2.99 -12.40
C HIS A 142 -11.64 -1.50 -12.80
N HIS A 143 -12.81 -0.85 -12.85
CA HIS A 143 -12.98 0.49 -13.39
C HIS A 143 -12.99 1.59 -12.32
N ASN A 144 -12.88 1.23 -11.05
CA ASN A 144 -12.86 2.21 -9.99
C ASN A 144 -11.58 3.05 -10.04
N VAL A 145 -11.77 4.36 -10.10
CA VAL A 145 -10.69 5.36 -10.15
C VAL A 145 -10.32 5.84 -8.76
N LYS A 146 -11.05 5.40 -7.73
CA LYS A 146 -10.95 5.87 -6.34
C LYS A 146 -10.84 4.70 -5.39
N THR A 147 -10.09 4.89 -4.31
CA THR A 147 -9.99 3.94 -3.20
C THR A 147 -9.70 4.66 -1.90
N TRP A 148 -10.19 4.10 -0.79
CA TRP A 148 -9.90 4.58 0.54
C TRP A 148 -8.63 3.96 1.10
N GLY A 149 -7.93 4.72 1.94
CA GLY A 149 -6.77 4.23 2.64
C GLY A 149 -6.59 4.88 4.01
N ILE A 150 -5.67 4.34 4.77
CA ILE A 150 -5.22 4.88 6.05
C ILE A 150 -3.79 5.37 5.91
N MET A 151 -3.55 6.61 6.33
CA MET A 151 -2.22 7.18 6.50
C MET A 151 -1.95 7.32 7.99
N PHE A 152 -0.76 6.95 8.44
CA PHE A 152 -0.37 6.98 9.84
C PHE A 152 1.09 7.44 10.00
N GLY A 153 1.38 8.01 11.16
CA GLY A 153 2.71 8.53 11.44
C GLY A 153 2.76 9.25 12.78
N ILE A 154 3.66 10.20 12.90
CA ILE A 154 3.77 11.09 14.05
C ILE A 154 3.34 12.49 13.64
N SER A 155 2.34 13.03 14.33
CA SER A 155 1.96 14.43 14.22
C SER A 155 2.99 15.30 14.93
N TYR A 156 3.30 16.46 14.37
CA TYR A 156 4.30 17.36 14.95
C TYR A 156 3.71 18.33 16.00
N ARG A 157 2.42 18.64 15.88
CA ARG A 157 1.72 19.55 16.82
C ARG A 157 0.28 19.08 17.07
N PRO A 158 0.01 18.44 18.22
CA PRO A 158 0.95 17.93 19.23
C PRO A 158 1.81 16.77 18.70
N ILE A 159 2.95 16.49 19.34
CA ILE A 159 3.75 15.30 19.01
C ILE A 159 3.01 14.09 19.54
N ALA A 160 2.37 13.37 18.62
CA ALA A 160 1.60 12.17 18.94
C ALA A 160 1.48 11.26 17.72
N PRO A 161 1.39 9.93 17.91
CA PRO A 161 0.98 9.04 16.85
C PRO A 161 -0.41 9.44 16.32
N PHE A 162 -0.59 9.37 15.00
CA PHE A 162 -1.89 9.61 14.38
C PHE A 162 -2.20 8.59 13.31
N ALA A 163 -3.48 8.39 13.04
CA ALA A 163 -3.99 7.74 11.85
C ALA A 163 -5.15 8.58 11.30
N LEU A 164 -5.21 8.72 9.98
CA LEU A 164 -6.30 9.41 9.30
C LEU A 164 -6.71 8.63 8.05
N LYS A 165 -7.99 8.74 7.68
CA LYS A 165 -8.48 8.22 6.42
C LYS A 165 -8.17 9.20 5.29
N PHE A 166 -7.88 8.66 4.11
CA PHE A 166 -7.73 9.46 2.90
C PHE A 166 -8.44 8.80 1.74
N LEU A 167 -8.79 9.60 0.75
CA LEU A 167 -9.27 9.16 -0.54
C LEU A 167 -8.15 9.32 -1.56
N LEU A 168 -7.81 8.23 -2.26
CA LEU A 168 -6.88 8.23 -3.37
C LEU A 168 -7.67 8.17 -4.68
N SER A 169 -7.28 8.99 -5.65
CA SER A 169 -7.86 9.02 -6.99
C SER A 169 -6.77 9.04 -8.05
N THR A 170 -7.08 8.47 -9.21
CA THR A 170 -6.21 8.54 -10.41
C THR A 170 -6.47 9.75 -11.29
N ALA A 171 -7.46 10.57 -10.94
CA ALA A 171 -7.79 11.84 -11.58
C ALA A 171 -8.18 12.88 -10.52
N PRO A 172 -8.02 14.18 -10.80
CA PRO A 172 -8.47 15.22 -9.90
C PRO A 172 -9.98 15.11 -9.65
N LEU A 173 -10.40 15.37 -8.41
CA LEU A 173 -11.81 15.39 -8.00
C LEU A 173 -12.28 16.82 -7.82
N ASN A 174 -13.56 17.05 -8.08
CA ASN A 174 -14.19 18.30 -7.72
C ASN A 174 -14.36 18.39 -6.21
N GLU A 175 -13.85 19.47 -5.63
CA GLU A 175 -13.98 19.77 -4.21
C GLU A 175 -15.39 20.34 -3.98
N ASN A 176 -16.24 19.56 -3.33
CA ASN A 176 -17.60 19.95 -2.98
C ASN A 176 -17.93 19.46 -1.55
N GLU A 177 -19.03 19.91 -1.00
CA GLU A 177 -19.51 19.55 0.34
C GLU A 177 -19.62 18.02 0.51
N LEU A 178 -20.07 17.31 -0.51
CA LEU A 178 -20.20 15.85 -0.49
C LEU A 178 -18.82 15.16 -0.35
N LEU A 179 -17.80 15.67 -1.01
CA LEU A 179 -16.43 15.15 -0.83
C LEU A 179 -15.94 15.40 0.58
N GLU A 180 -16.16 16.59 1.13
CA GLU A 180 -15.77 16.94 2.48
C GLU A 180 -16.45 16.06 3.52
N GLU A 181 -17.77 15.86 3.44
CA GLU A 181 -18.53 14.97 4.30
C GLU A 181 -18.01 13.53 4.27
N ASN A 182 -17.67 13.02 3.09
CA ASN A 182 -17.12 11.66 2.94
C ASN A 182 -15.72 11.53 3.53
N LEU A 183 -14.91 12.59 3.51
CA LEU A 183 -13.56 12.59 4.09
C LEU A 183 -13.57 12.70 5.61
N MET A 184 -14.60 13.27 6.22
CA MET A 184 -14.75 13.32 7.67
C MET A 184 -15.07 11.93 8.24
N ILE A 185 -14.65 11.70 9.49
CA ILE A 185 -15.02 10.48 10.22
C ILE A 185 -16.51 10.56 10.60
N THR A 186 -17.30 9.63 10.12
CA THR A 186 -18.74 9.59 10.34
C THR A 186 -19.11 9.00 11.71
N GLN A 187 -20.35 9.25 12.16
CA GLN A 187 -20.85 8.67 13.42
C GLN A 187 -20.88 7.14 13.38
N ASP A 188 -21.16 6.55 12.22
CA ASP A 188 -21.18 5.09 12.07
C ASP A 188 -19.78 4.50 12.10
N GLU A 189 -18.78 5.16 11.49
CA GLU A 189 -17.38 4.78 11.64
C GLU A 189 -16.95 4.86 13.11
N ILE A 190 -17.36 5.88 13.87
CA ILE A 190 -17.07 5.99 15.31
C ILE A 190 -17.69 4.83 16.10
N LYS A 191 -18.92 4.41 15.78
CA LYS A 191 -19.56 3.24 16.43
C LYS A 191 -18.77 1.96 16.16
N ILE A 192 -18.37 1.74 14.90
CA ILE A 192 -17.55 0.59 14.50
C ILE A 192 -16.20 0.62 15.23
N MET A 193 -15.54 1.77 15.25
CA MET A 193 -14.26 1.94 15.96
C MET A 193 -14.37 1.60 17.44
N LYS A 194 -15.45 2.02 18.12
CA LYS A 194 -15.71 1.68 19.52
C LYS A 194 -16.00 0.20 19.71
N GLN A 195 -16.77 -0.42 18.83
CA GLN A 195 -17.16 -1.84 18.91
C GLN A 195 -15.98 -2.76 18.65
N MET A 196 -15.18 -2.45 17.62
CA MET A 196 -14.07 -3.30 17.16
C MET A 196 -12.75 -2.94 17.83
N ASN A 197 -12.69 -1.80 18.54
CA ASN A 197 -11.48 -1.20 19.10
C ASN A 197 -10.37 -1.01 18.04
N MET A 198 -10.77 -0.70 16.80
CA MET A 198 -9.87 -0.43 15.68
C MET A 198 -10.55 0.47 14.65
N MET A 199 -9.76 1.19 13.86
CA MET A 199 -10.24 1.97 12.72
C MET A 199 -10.39 1.06 11.50
N LEU A 200 -11.60 0.89 11.01
CA LEU A 200 -11.91 0.19 9.78
C LEU A 200 -12.55 1.16 8.79
N LEU A 201 -12.13 1.09 7.53
CA LEU A 201 -12.73 1.85 6.44
C LEU A 201 -13.59 0.91 5.59
N ASN A 202 -14.87 1.24 5.47
CA ASN A 202 -15.76 0.59 4.50
C ASN A 202 -15.48 1.19 3.12
N GLN A 203 -15.37 0.34 2.12
CA GLN A 203 -15.10 0.71 0.72
C GLN A 203 -16.39 0.93 -0.05
#